data_6181814f8f3a82bdd3703953888e1adc
#
_entry.id   6181814f8f3a82bdd3703953888e1adc
#
_cell.length_a   1.000
_cell.length_b   1.000
_cell.length_c   1.000
_cell.angle_alpha   90.00
_cell.angle_beta   90.00
_cell.angle_gamma   90.00
#
_symmetry.space_group_name_H-M   'P 1'
#
loop_
_entity.id
_entity.type
_entity.pdbx_description
1 polymer ?
#
loop_
_entity_poly.entity_id
_entity_poly.type
_entity_poly.pdbx_seq_one_letter_code
_entity_poly.pdbx_strand_id
1 'polypeptide(L)'
;MIRALLHPVWRSLPRRALAVGAVLGLLIAGAPWLLSVSRDSWPGLNILRAAALAFGLGLAFLLDDPARHTTAAVPTRRPVRVGIRVAFAVPFAALWWTAALLLVPEGVRPPVGAVTLEAAAVAALALAGAAVAVRFTESAEPGIGVSAGLLGGGLGAALLLPDRWALVVAVNDPRWDGAHERWAGILVVAAVAGAVAWAEPLRRRTAMPVRR
;
A
#
# COMPACT_ATOMS: atom_id res chain seq x y z
N MET A 1 -28.28 -6.68 -2.03
CA MET A 1 -27.13 -7.60 -1.84
C MET A 1 -25.89 -6.91 -1.29
N ILE A 2 -25.32 -5.87 -1.93
CA ILE A 2 -24.07 -5.20 -1.47
C ILE A 2 -24.19 -4.64 -0.06
N ARG A 3 -25.31 -3.98 0.28
CA ARG A 3 -25.54 -3.43 1.65
C ARG A 3 -25.44 -4.47 2.77
N ALA A 4 -25.87 -5.70 2.52
CA ALA A 4 -25.79 -6.78 3.51
C ALA A 4 -24.33 -7.25 3.75
N LEU A 5 -23.40 -6.99 2.80
CA LEU A 5 -22.00 -7.35 2.92
C LEU A 5 -21.13 -6.26 3.58
N LEU A 6 -21.61 -5.01 3.62
CA LEU A 6 -20.83 -3.89 4.16
C LEU A 6 -20.46 -4.09 5.63
N HIS A 7 -21.45 -4.47 6.47
CA HIS A 7 -21.22 -4.65 7.90
C HIS A 7 -20.30 -5.84 8.25
N PRO A 8 -20.46 -7.05 7.66
CA PRO A 8 -19.52 -8.15 7.87
C PRO A 8 -18.08 -7.80 7.39
N VAL A 9 -17.96 -7.19 6.21
CA VAL A 9 -16.64 -6.80 5.66
C VAL A 9 -15.98 -5.74 6.54
N TRP A 10 -16.73 -4.73 7.00
CA TRP A 10 -16.23 -3.74 7.96
C TRP A 10 -15.70 -4.39 9.24
N ARG A 11 -16.38 -5.41 9.77
CA ARG A 11 -15.92 -6.13 10.97
C ARG A 11 -14.68 -6.99 10.72
N SER A 12 -14.49 -7.48 9.51
CA SER A 12 -13.34 -8.30 9.14
C SER A 12 -12.09 -7.50 8.75
N LEU A 13 -12.14 -6.17 8.77
CA LEU A 13 -10.95 -5.35 8.50
C LEU A 13 -9.90 -5.52 9.61
N PRO A 14 -8.62 -5.62 9.28
CA PRO A 14 -7.51 -5.73 10.23
C PRO A 14 -7.22 -4.37 10.89
N ARG A 15 -8.19 -3.90 11.69
CA ARG A 15 -8.19 -2.54 12.26
C ARG A 15 -6.93 -2.25 13.08
N ARG A 16 -6.39 -3.26 13.78
CA ARG A 16 -5.19 -3.10 14.61
C ARG A 16 -3.98 -2.75 13.76
N ALA A 17 -3.71 -3.50 12.70
CA ALA A 17 -2.58 -3.24 11.81
C ALA A 17 -2.72 -1.89 11.09
N LEU A 18 -3.92 -1.58 10.57
CA LEU A 18 -4.21 -0.29 9.95
C LEU A 18 -4.05 0.87 10.94
N ALA A 19 -4.55 0.72 12.18
CA ALA A 19 -4.43 1.75 13.20
C ALA A 19 -2.97 1.96 13.62
N VAL A 20 -2.21 0.88 13.82
CA VAL A 20 -0.78 0.97 14.16
C VAL A 20 -0.01 1.67 13.04
N GLY A 21 -0.19 1.27 11.79
CA GLY A 21 0.47 1.91 10.64
C GLY A 21 0.08 3.39 10.50
N ALA A 22 -1.22 3.70 10.68
CA ALA A 22 -1.74 5.07 10.61
C ALA A 22 -1.20 5.95 11.74
N VAL A 23 -1.24 5.47 12.98
CA VAL A 23 -0.74 6.23 14.15
C VAL A 23 0.77 6.44 14.05
N LEU A 24 1.52 5.38 13.74
CA LEU A 24 2.98 5.48 13.56
C LEU A 24 3.33 6.49 12.46
N GLY A 25 2.66 6.42 11.32
CA GLY A 25 2.89 7.35 10.23
C GLY A 25 2.56 8.81 10.59
N LEU A 26 1.46 9.07 11.34
CA LEU A 26 1.15 10.43 11.81
C LEU A 26 2.14 10.91 12.87
N LEU A 27 2.63 10.04 13.75
CA LEU A 27 3.68 10.39 14.70
C LEU A 27 4.99 10.77 13.98
N ILE A 28 5.35 10.02 12.94
CA ILE A 28 6.50 10.34 12.09
C ILE A 28 6.28 11.69 11.38
N ALA A 29 5.11 11.91 10.76
CA ALA A 29 4.78 13.17 10.09
C ALA A 29 4.78 14.37 11.04
N GLY A 30 4.39 14.17 12.29
CA GLY A 30 4.39 15.18 13.34
C GLY A 30 5.75 15.42 14.03
N ALA A 31 6.75 14.58 13.75
CA ALA A 31 8.08 14.69 14.39
C ALA A 31 8.75 16.08 14.26
N PRO A 32 8.58 16.86 13.17
CA PRO A 32 9.15 18.21 13.08
C PRO A 32 8.70 19.14 14.19
N TRP A 33 7.47 19.00 14.68
CA TRP A 33 6.94 19.81 15.78
C TRP A 33 7.56 19.47 17.14
N LEU A 34 8.02 18.22 17.30
CA LEU A 34 8.58 17.74 18.54
C LEU A 34 10.10 17.91 18.61
N LEU A 35 10.79 17.87 17.46
CA LEU A 35 12.24 17.77 17.41
C LEU A 35 12.92 19.07 16.95
N SER A 36 12.20 20.18 16.74
CA SER A 36 12.75 21.44 16.24
C SER A 36 13.65 21.25 15.01
N VAL A 37 13.21 20.39 14.08
CA VAL A 37 13.97 20.03 12.87
C VAL A 37 14.30 21.26 12.05
N SER A 38 15.50 21.30 11.49
CA SER A 38 15.98 22.38 10.61
C SER A 38 14.98 22.71 9.48
N ARG A 39 14.97 23.97 9.05
CA ARG A 39 14.05 24.50 8.02
C ARG A 39 14.35 24.00 6.59
N ASP A 40 15.17 22.96 6.45
CA ASP A 40 15.47 22.35 5.16
C ASP A 40 14.34 21.44 4.67
N SER A 41 14.09 21.45 3.37
CA SER A 41 13.05 20.62 2.75
C SER A 41 13.38 19.12 2.73
N TRP A 42 14.66 18.76 2.84
CA TRP A 42 15.12 17.36 2.82
C TRP A 42 14.60 16.52 4.00
N PRO A 43 14.65 16.98 5.27
CA PRO A 43 14.02 16.27 6.37
C PRO A 43 12.51 16.11 6.18
N GLY A 44 11.80 17.15 5.74
CA GLY A 44 10.35 17.08 5.50
C GLY A 44 9.96 16.03 4.45
N LEU A 45 10.74 15.91 3.38
CA LEU A 45 10.55 14.89 2.34
C LEU A 45 10.71 13.47 2.89
N ASN A 46 11.81 13.22 3.62
CA ASN A 46 12.07 11.87 4.16
C ASN A 46 11.11 11.48 5.28
N ILE A 47 10.63 12.45 6.06
CA ILE A 47 9.58 12.24 7.06
C ILE A 47 8.29 11.78 6.38
N LEU A 48 7.85 12.43 5.30
CA LEU A 48 6.66 12.02 4.56
C LEU A 48 6.82 10.66 3.87
N ARG A 49 8.00 10.34 3.34
CA ARG A 49 8.33 9.01 2.81
C ARG A 49 8.24 7.93 3.89
N ALA A 50 8.83 8.18 5.05
CA ALA A 50 8.77 7.28 6.17
C ALA A 50 7.34 7.10 6.70
N ALA A 51 6.56 8.18 6.77
CA ALA A 51 5.16 8.14 7.14
C ALA A 51 4.33 7.31 6.14
N ALA A 52 4.52 7.53 4.83
CA ALA A 52 3.86 6.77 3.78
C ALA A 52 4.22 5.28 3.85
N LEU A 53 5.50 4.94 4.11
CA LEU A 53 5.94 3.57 4.29
C LEU A 53 5.27 2.94 5.53
N ALA A 54 5.28 3.62 6.68
CA ALA A 54 4.64 3.12 7.91
C ALA A 54 3.15 2.82 7.70
N PHE A 55 2.43 3.70 6.99
CA PHE A 55 1.04 3.46 6.63
C PHE A 55 0.89 2.32 5.63
N GLY A 56 1.77 2.23 4.63
CA GLY A 56 1.83 1.15 3.65
C GLY A 56 2.02 -0.23 4.30
N LEU A 57 2.85 -0.31 5.35
CA LEU A 57 2.99 -1.54 6.15
C LEU A 57 1.67 -1.96 6.79
N GLY A 58 0.88 -1.00 7.31
CA GLY A 58 -0.48 -1.28 7.80
C GLY A 58 -1.44 -1.76 6.70
N LEU A 59 -1.35 -1.16 5.50
CA LEU A 59 -2.15 -1.56 4.33
C LEU A 59 -1.84 -2.96 3.83
N ALA A 60 -0.62 -3.45 4.00
CA ALA A 60 -0.22 -4.81 3.62
C ALA A 60 -1.08 -5.89 4.27
N PHE A 61 -1.63 -5.62 5.47
CA PHE A 61 -2.53 -6.53 6.18
C PHE A 61 -3.98 -6.45 5.72
N LEU A 62 -4.36 -5.50 4.86
CA LEU A 62 -5.77 -5.25 4.48
C LEU A 62 -6.48 -6.51 3.96
N LEU A 63 -5.76 -7.39 3.31
CA LEU A 63 -6.31 -8.62 2.71
C LEU A 63 -6.13 -9.86 3.58
N ASP A 64 -5.55 -9.73 4.77
CA ASP A 64 -5.50 -10.83 5.73
C ASP A 64 -6.91 -11.28 6.11
N ASP A 65 -7.12 -12.58 6.09
CA ASP A 65 -8.40 -13.20 6.39
C ASP A 65 -8.20 -14.50 7.17
N PRO A 66 -8.09 -14.42 8.53
CA PRO A 66 -7.93 -15.60 9.39
C PRO A 66 -9.04 -16.64 9.19
N ALA A 67 -10.24 -16.17 8.78
CA ALA A 67 -11.38 -17.04 8.52
C ALA A 67 -11.45 -17.60 7.08
N ARG A 68 -10.39 -17.42 6.28
CA ARG A 68 -10.36 -17.80 4.85
C ARG A 68 -10.80 -19.25 4.61
N HIS A 69 -10.32 -20.17 5.45
CA HIS A 69 -10.62 -21.60 5.31
C HIS A 69 -12.08 -21.94 5.66
N THR A 70 -12.66 -21.23 6.63
CA THR A 70 -14.06 -21.45 7.06
C THR A 70 -15.07 -20.73 6.16
N THR A 71 -14.68 -19.61 5.55
CA THR A 71 -15.54 -18.80 4.66
C THR A 71 -15.46 -19.22 3.19
N ALA A 72 -14.65 -20.21 2.85
CA ALA A 72 -14.53 -20.73 1.48
C ALA A 72 -15.87 -21.24 0.89
N ALA A 73 -16.79 -21.68 1.74
CA ALA A 73 -18.12 -22.16 1.35
C ALA A 73 -19.13 -21.04 1.06
N VAL A 74 -18.82 -19.76 1.34
CA VAL A 74 -19.75 -18.65 1.13
C VAL A 74 -19.80 -18.27 -0.35
N PRO A 75 -20.99 -18.15 -0.99
CA PRO A 75 -21.14 -17.96 -2.43
C PRO A 75 -20.77 -16.55 -2.94
N THR A 76 -20.11 -15.73 -2.14
CA THR A 76 -19.69 -14.38 -2.55
C THR A 76 -18.36 -14.44 -3.30
N ARG A 77 -18.35 -13.89 -4.53
CA ARG A 77 -17.15 -13.82 -5.36
C ARG A 77 -16.03 -13.05 -4.64
N ARG A 78 -14.82 -13.62 -4.65
CA ARG A 78 -13.63 -13.02 -4.05
C ARG A 78 -13.37 -11.57 -4.48
N PRO A 79 -13.47 -11.17 -5.78
CA PRO A 79 -13.27 -9.79 -6.22
C PRO A 79 -14.19 -8.80 -5.53
N VAL A 80 -15.43 -9.19 -5.24
CA VAL A 80 -16.40 -8.31 -4.55
C VAL A 80 -15.96 -8.01 -3.11
N ARG A 81 -15.52 -9.02 -2.36
CA ARG A 81 -15.04 -8.83 -0.98
C ARG A 81 -13.79 -7.95 -0.92
N VAL A 82 -12.82 -8.23 -1.81
CA VAL A 82 -11.60 -7.43 -1.92
C VAL A 82 -11.94 -6.01 -2.35
N GLY A 83 -12.79 -5.83 -3.36
CA GLY A 83 -13.22 -4.52 -3.83
C GLY A 83 -13.87 -3.67 -2.73
N ILE A 84 -14.71 -4.26 -1.88
CA ILE A 84 -15.32 -3.55 -0.74
C ILE A 84 -14.25 -3.14 0.28
N ARG A 85 -13.29 -4.02 0.62
CA ARG A 85 -12.19 -3.68 1.55
C ARG A 85 -11.37 -2.51 1.03
N VAL A 86 -11.02 -2.53 -0.25
CA VAL A 86 -10.27 -1.42 -0.90
C VAL A 86 -11.10 -0.15 -0.96
N ALA A 87 -12.40 -0.25 -1.28
CA ALA A 87 -13.31 0.90 -1.29
C ALA A 87 -13.43 1.60 0.08
N PHE A 88 -13.27 0.87 1.18
CA PHE A 88 -13.17 1.48 2.51
C PHE A 88 -11.78 2.05 2.80
N ALA A 89 -10.72 1.37 2.32
CA ALA A 89 -9.35 1.79 2.59
C ALA A 89 -8.95 3.06 1.82
N VAL A 90 -9.43 3.25 0.59
CA VAL A 90 -9.06 4.40 -0.26
C VAL A 90 -9.43 5.74 0.36
N PRO A 91 -10.70 6.02 0.78
CA PRO A 91 -11.03 7.29 1.39
C PRO A 91 -10.32 7.49 2.73
N PHE A 92 -10.14 6.43 3.51
CA PHE A 92 -9.35 6.50 4.74
C PHE A 92 -7.91 6.86 4.47
N ALA A 93 -7.26 6.24 3.47
CA ALA A 93 -5.89 6.56 3.07
C ALA A 93 -5.76 7.99 2.56
N ALA A 94 -6.74 8.50 1.79
CA ALA A 94 -6.74 9.87 1.30
C ALA A 94 -6.84 10.88 2.45
N LEU A 95 -7.74 10.68 3.40
CA LEU A 95 -7.88 11.53 4.59
C LEU A 95 -6.63 11.48 5.46
N TRP A 96 -6.10 10.28 5.69
CA TRP A 96 -4.89 10.08 6.45
C TRP A 96 -3.68 10.79 5.81
N TRP A 97 -3.50 10.64 4.49
CA TRP A 97 -2.42 11.29 3.75
C TRP A 97 -2.53 12.81 3.80
N THR A 98 -3.75 13.34 3.65
CA THR A 98 -4.00 14.78 3.80
C THR A 98 -3.59 15.26 5.19
N ALA A 99 -3.95 14.52 6.25
CA ALA A 99 -3.53 14.85 7.61
C ALA A 99 -2.01 14.81 7.78
N ALA A 100 -1.32 13.79 7.21
CA ALA A 100 0.13 13.69 7.24
C ALA A 100 0.81 14.87 6.54
N LEU A 101 0.30 15.30 5.38
CA LEU A 101 0.79 16.49 4.66
C LEU A 101 0.60 17.78 5.47
N LEU A 102 -0.53 17.92 6.16
CA LEU A 102 -0.83 19.12 6.97
C LEU A 102 0.01 19.16 8.26
N LEU A 103 0.45 18.01 8.77
CA LEU A 103 1.35 17.95 9.92
C LEU A 103 2.77 18.43 9.58
N VAL A 104 3.20 18.38 8.33
CA VAL A 104 4.51 18.92 7.94
C VAL A 104 4.37 20.43 7.70
N PRO A 105 5.17 21.28 8.38
CA PRO A 105 5.10 22.74 8.23
C PRO A 105 5.29 23.18 6.77
N GLU A 106 4.57 24.21 6.35
CA GLU A 106 4.58 24.70 4.96
C GLU A 106 5.98 25.07 4.46
N GLY A 107 6.79 25.69 5.32
CA GLY A 107 8.15 26.14 4.95
C GLY A 107 9.15 25.03 4.66
N VAL A 108 8.83 23.76 5.02
CA VAL A 108 9.69 22.58 4.77
C VAL A 108 8.96 21.50 3.97
N ARG A 109 7.71 21.78 3.57
CA ARG A 109 6.89 20.83 2.82
C ARG A 109 7.42 20.68 1.40
N PRO A 110 7.73 19.45 0.95
CA PRO A 110 8.16 19.21 -0.42
C PRO A 110 6.99 19.38 -1.41
N PRO A 111 7.24 19.35 -2.74
CA PRO A 111 6.20 19.40 -3.76
C PRO A 111 5.13 18.32 -3.54
N VAL A 112 3.91 18.74 -3.20
CA VAL A 112 2.82 17.86 -2.75
C VAL A 112 2.48 16.79 -3.80
N GLY A 113 2.46 17.14 -5.08
CA GLY A 113 2.17 16.20 -6.17
C GLY A 113 3.16 15.05 -6.23
N ALA A 114 4.45 15.37 -6.11
CA ALA A 114 5.54 14.41 -6.18
C ALA A 114 5.50 13.41 -5.01
N VAL A 115 5.40 13.89 -3.77
CA VAL A 115 5.35 13.00 -2.60
C VAL A 115 4.04 12.22 -2.52
N THR A 116 2.95 12.76 -3.06
CA THR A 116 1.68 12.03 -3.16
C THR A 116 1.78 10.88 -4.16
N LEU A 117 2.50 11.06 -5.27
CA LEU A 117 2.78 9.99 -6.22
C LEU A 117 3.60 8.87 -5.56
N GLU A 118 4.67 9.21 -4.82
CA GLU A 118 5.47 8.23 -4.07
C GLU A 118 4.60 7.46 -3.05
N ALA A 119 3.79 8.17 -2.26
CA ALA A 119 2.90 7.56 -1.28
C ALA A 119 1.84 6.65 -1.93
N ALA A 120 1.26 7.07 -3.06
CA ALA A 120 0.33 6.27 -3.83
C ALA A 120 0.98 4.99 -4.38
N ALA A 121 2.24 5.09 -4.85
CA ALA A 121 2.99 3.94 -5.31
C ALA A 121 3.27 2.94 -4.17
N VAL A 122 3.67 3.42 -3.00
CA VAL A 122 3.87 2.57 -1.80
C VAL A 122 2.57 1.88 -1.40
N ALA A 123 1.45 2.61 -1.35
CA ALA A 123 0.14 2.04 -1.05
C ALA A 123 -0.29 1.00 -2.09
N ALA A 124 -0.08 1.27 -3.37
CA ALA A 124 -0.37 0.33 -4.45
C ALA A 124 0.49 -0.93 -4.38
N LEU A 125 1.79 -0.81 -4.06
CA LEU A 125 2.69 -1.94 -3.83
C LEU A 125 2.23 -2.80 -2.65
N ALA A 126 1.81 -2.18 -1.54
CA ALA A 126 1.27 -2.89 -0.38
C ALA A 126 0.05 -3.72 -0.75
N LEU A 127 -0.93 -3.10 -1.43
CA LEU A 127 -2.17 -3.76 -1.83
C LEU A 127 -1.95 -4.81 -2.92
N ALA A 128 -1.11 -4.52 -3.90
CA ALA A 128 -0.76 -5.48 -4.95
C ALA A 128 0.01 -6.67 -4.39
N GLY A 129 0.99 -6.44 -3.52
CA GLY A 129 1.74 -7.48 -2.83
C GLY A 129 0.82 -8.39 -2.01
N ALA A 130 -0.12 -7.80 -1.24
CA ALA A 130 -1.11 -8.56 -0.51
C ALA A 130 -2.03 -9.37 -1.44
N ALA A 131 -2.49 -8.79 -2.56
CA ALA A 131 -3.34 -9.47 -3.54
C ALA A 131 -2.61 -10.64 -4.22
N VAL A 132 -1.36 -10.43 -4.62
CA VAL A 132 -0.49 -11.45 -5.22
C VAL A 132 -0.22 -12.57 -4.21
N ALA A 133 0.16 -12.23 -2.99
CA ALA A 133 0.41 -13.21 -1.94
C ALA A 133 -0.84 -14.06 -1.67
N VAL A 134 -2.02 -13.43 -1.48
CA VAL A 134 -3.29 -14.16 -1.30
C VAL A 134 -3.64 -15.04 -2.50
N ARG A 135 -3.23 -14.68 -3.72
CA ARG A 135 -3.50 -15.48 -4.93
C ARG A 135 -2.61 -16.72 -5.05
N PHE A 136 -1.32 -16.55 -4.74
CA PHE A 136 -0.30 -17.58 -5.02
C PHE A 136 0.18 -18.33 -3.79
N THR A 137 -0.26 -17.95 -2.58
CA THR A 137 0.06 -18.67 -1.35
C THR A 137 -1.21 -19.18 -0.67
N GLU A 138 -1.07 -20.22 0.13
CA GLU A 138 -2.16 -20.74 0.98
C GLU A 138 -2.27 -19.97 2.31
N SER A 139 -1.38 -19.01 2.55
CA SER A 139 -1.36 -18.23 3.79
C SER A 139 -2.68 -17.45 3.95
N ALA A 140 -3.26 -17.55 5.14
CA ALA A 140 -4.42 -16.75 5.52
C ALA A 140 -4.03 -15.31 5.89
N GLU A 141 -2.77 -15.09 6.28
CA GLU A 141 -2.23 -13.84 6.77
C GLU A 141 -0.91 -13.48 6.06
N PRO A 142 -0.95 -13.09 4.77
CA PRO A 142 0.25 -12.74 4.02
C PRO A 142 0.87 -11.40 4.42
N GLY A 143 0.19 -10.59 5.22
CA GLY A 143 0.58 -9.21 5.57
C GLY A 143 2.01 -9.09 6.11
N ILE A 144 2.46 -10.05 6.94
CA ILE A 144 3.83 -10.05 7.49
C ILE A 144 4.86 -10.17 6.37
N GLY A 145 4.68 -11.13 5.45
CA GLY A 145 5.60 -11.33 4.34
C GLY A 145 5.64 -10.13 3.38
N VAL A 146 4.47 -9.54 3.10
CA VAL A 146 4.35 -8.34 2.26
C VAL A 146 5.01 -7.13 2.92
N SER A 147 4.81 -6.93 4.23
CA SER A 147 5.46 -5.86 4.98
C SER A 147 6.99 -6.02 4.99
N ALA A 148 7.48 -7.23 5.20
CA ALA A 148 8.91 -7.52 5.12
C ALA A 148 9.47 -7.25 3.71
N GLY A 149 8.71 -7.62 2.66
CA GLY A 149 9.06 -7.33 1.27
C GLY A 149 9.11 -5.83 0.96
N LEU A 150 8.16 -5.04 1.49
CA LEU A 150 8.14 -3.58 1.34
C LEU A 150 9.34 -2.93 2.04
N LEU A 151 9.64 -3.34 3.28
CA LEU A 151 10.79 -2.82 4.02
C LEU A 151 12.11 -3.21 3.34
N GLY A 152 12.28 -4.49 3.02
CA GLY A 152 13.49 -4.98 2.36
C GLY A 152 13.68 -4.39 0.96
N GLY A 153 12.59 -4.30 0.18
CA GLY A 153 12.60 -3.68 -1.15
C GLY A 153 12.88 -2.18 -1.09
N GLY A 154 12.27 -1.46 -0.16
CA GLY A 154 12.51 -0.02 0.04
C GLY A 154 13.95 0.26 0.48
N LEU A 155 14.46 -0.50 1.44
CA LEU A 155 15.84 -0.38 1.90
C LEU A 155 16.83 -0.79 0.80
N GLY A 156 16.55 -1.89 0.11
CA GLY A 156 17.36 -2.34 -1.02
C GLY A 156 17.40 -1.32 -2.15
N ALA A 157 16.25 -0.70 -2.48
CA ALA A 157 16.20 0.36 -3.47
C ALA A 157 17.01 1.61 -3.04
N ALA A 158 16.99 1.96 -1.76
CA ALA A 158 17.73 3.10 -1.25
C ALA A 158 19.25 2.86 -1.20
N LEU A 159 19.70 1.63 -0.96
CA LEU A 159 21.12 1.32 -0.72
C LEU A 159 21.83 0.68 -1.92
N LEU A 160 21.12 -0.06 -2.75
CA LEU A 160 21.72 -0.90 -3.78
C LEU A 160 21.48 -0.41 -5.20
N LEU A 161 20.49 0.48 -5.43
CA LEU A 161 20.26 0.99 -6.76
C LEU A 161 21.40 1.94 -7.18
N PRO A 162 21.95 1.76 -8.38
CA PRO A 162 22.91 2.72 -8.93
C PRO A 162 22.26 4.10 -9.07
N ASP A 163 23.08 5.16 -9.03
CA ASP A 163 22.60 6.55 -9.08
C ASP A 163 21.65 6.85 -10.23
N ARG A 164 21.89 6.25 -11.39
CA ARG A 164 21.01 6.39 -12.58
C ARG A 164 19.59 5.85 -12.36
N TRP A 165 19.40 4.95 -11.38
CA TRP A 165 18.11 4.31 -11.04
C TRP A 165 17.59 4.75 -9.67
N ALA A 166 18.23 5.74 -9.05
CA ALA A 166 17.84 6.21 -7.72
C ALA A 166 16.36 6.58 -7.69
N LEU A 167 15.66 6.07 -6.68
CA LEU A 167 14.26 6.38 -6.37
C LEU A 167 14.14 7.42 -5.26
N VAL A 168 15.13 7.45 -4.36
CA VAL A 168 15.16 8.34 -3.20
C VAL A 168 16.14 9.47 -3.51
N VAL A 169 15.63 10.61 -3.94
CA VAL A 169 16.41 11.79 -4.33
C VAL A 169 15.91 13.03 -3.59
N ALA A 170 16.76 14.05 -3.48
CA ALA A 170 16.39 15.34 -2.90
C ALA A 170 15.59 16.19 -3.90
N VAL A 171 14.83 17.18 -3.41
CA VAL A 171 13.99 18.05 -4.25
C VAL A 171 14.79 18.80 -5.31
N ASN A 172 16.03 19.21 -5.00
CA ASN A 172 16.90 19.97 -5.92
C ASN A 172 17.89 19.09 -6.70
N ASP A 173 17.72 17.76 -6.65
CA ASP A 173 18.57 16.85 -7.39
C ASP A 173 18.20 16.86 -8.88
N PRO A 174 19.16 16.94 -9.82
CA PRO A 174 18.88 16.87 -11.27
C PRO A 174 18.12 15.60 -11.69
N ARG A 175 18.17 14.55 -10.88
CA ARG A 175 17.47 13.27 -11.11
C ARG A 175 16.03 13.26 -10.63
N TRP A 176 15.53 14.37 -10.04
CA TRP A 176 14.21 14.45 -9.44
C TRP A 176 13.08 14.01 -10.37
N ASP A 177 13.02 14.57 -11.57
CA ASP A 177 11.98 14.26 -12.55
C ASP A 177 12.05 12.79 -12.99
N GLY A 178 13.25 12.31 -13.33
CA GLY A 178 13.45 10.91 -13.69
C GLY A 178 13.14 9.91 -12.56
N ALA A 179 13.30 10.29 -11.29
CA ALA A 179 12.89 9.48 -10.17
C ALA A 179 11.36 9.38 -10.08
N HIS A 180 10.65 10.50 -10.33
CA HIS A 180 9.19 10.51 -10.30
C HIS A 180 8.54 9.80 -11.49
N GLU A 181 9.18 9.82 -12.66
CA GLU A 181 8.76 8.96 -13.79
C GLU A 181 8.84 7.47 -13.43
N ARG A 182 9.89 7.05 -12.71
CA ARG A 182 10.02 5.67 -12.20
C ARG A 182 8.95 5.35 -11.15
N TRP A 183 8.67 6.28 -10.23
CA TRP A 183 7.57 6.12 -9.27
C TRP A 183 6.21 5.98 -9.96
N ALA A 184 5.96 6.76 -11.02
CA ALA A 184 4.76 6.60 -11.83
C ALA A 184 4.71 5.22 -12.50
N GLY A 185 5.82 4.75 -13.06
CA GLY A 185 5.94 3.40 -13.61
C GLY A 185 5.66 2.32 -12.56
N ILE A 186 6.25 2.44 -11.36
CA ILE A 186 6.00 1.52 -10.25
C ILE A 186 4.52 1.50 -9.87
N LEU A 187 3.88 2.68 -9.76
CA LEU A 187 2.44 2.78 -9.47
C LEU A 187 1.59 2.05 -10.51
N VAL A 188 1.87 2.25 -11.80
CA VAL A 188 1.15 1.59 -12.90
C VAL A 188 1.34 0.07 -12.83
N VAL A 189 2.59 -0.40 -12.68
CA VAL A 189 2.88 -1.84 -12.57
C VAL A 189 2.19 -2.46 -11.36
N ALA A 190 2.25 -1.79 -10.20
CA ALA A 190 1.58 -2.27 -8.99
C ALA A 190 0.06 -2.31 -9.17
N ALA A 191 -0.54 -1.28 -9.78
CA ALA A 191 -1.98 -1.24 -10.05
C ALA A 191 -2.42 -2.38 -10.99
N VAL A 192 -1.68 -2.61 -12.07
CA VAL A 192 -1.94 -3.71 -13.01
C VAL A 192 -1.76 -5.06 -12.34
N ALA A 193 -0.66 -5.28 -11.61
CA ALA A 193 -0.42 -6.53 -10.89
C ALA A 193 -1.52 -6.82 -9.86
N GLY A 194 -1.95 -5.79 -9.11
CA GLY A 194 -3.07 -5.88 -8.19
C GLY A 194 -4.37 -6.26 -8.90
N ALA A 195 -4.71 -5.56 -9.98
CA ALA A 195 -5.93 -5.83 -10.77
C ALA A 195 -5.95 -7.27 -11.32
N VAL A 196 -4.83 -7.75 -11.86
CA VAL A 196 -4.67 -9.12 -12.36
C VAL A 196 -4.77 -10.13 -11.21
N ALA A 197 -4.17 -9.83 -10.04
CA ALA A 197 -4.25 -10.71 -8.89
C ALA A 197 -5.67 -10.78 -8.30
N TRP A 198 -6.48 -9.75 -8.44
CA TRP A 198 -7.89 -9.74 -8.00
C TRP A 198 -8.82 -10.46 -8.96
N ALA A 199 -8.48 -10.52 -10.26
CA ALA A 199 -9.29 -11.22 -11.23
C ALA A 199 -9.43 -12.71 -10.86
N GLU A 200 -10.64 -13.25 -11.00
CA GLU A 200 -10.84 -14.70 -10.87
C GLU A 200 -10.05 -15.41 -11.98
N PRO A 201 -9.32 -16.50 -11.66
CA PRO A 201 -8.70 -17.30 -12.70
C PRO A 201 -9.81 -17.77 -13.65
N LEU A 202 -9.61 -17.53 -14.96
CA LEU A 202 -10.49 -18.08 -15.98
C LEU A 202 -10.54 -19.60 -15.75
N ARG A 203 -11.71 -20.12 -15.34
CA ARG A 203 -11.91 -21.55 -15.19
C ARG A 203 -11.61 -22.19 -16.56
N ARG A 204 -10.45 -22.82 -16.69
CA ARG A 204 -10.29 -23.83 -17.74
C ARG A 204 -11.38 -24.86 -17.46
N ARG A 205 -12.41 -24.88 -18.30
CA ARG A 205 -13.32 -26.02 -18.39
C ARG A 205 -12.45 -27.19 -18.87
N THR A 206 -11.84 -27.92 -17.94
CA THR A 206 -11.43 -29.28 -18.20
C THR A 206 -12.73 -30.03 -18.43
N ALA A 207 -13.08 -30.21 -19.70
CA ALA A 207 -14.08 -31.19 -20.10
C ALA A 207 -13.56 -32.51 -19.54
N MET A 208 -14.15 -33.00 -18.43
CA MET A 208 -13.96 -34.37 -18.02
C MET A 208 -14.45 -35.24 -19.20
N PRO A 209 -13.61 -36.11 -19.77
CA PRO A 209 -14.10 -37.09 -20.71
C PRO A 209 -15.09 -38.01 -19.94
N VAL A 210 -16.35 -37.95 -20.33
CA VAL A 210 -17.35 -38.91 -19.88
C VAL A 210 -16.86 -40.27 -20.34
N ARG A 211 -16.28 -41.08 -19.44
CA ARG A 211 -16.06 -42.49 -19.70
C ARG A 211 -17.43 -43.17 -19.79
N ARG A 212 -17.78 -43.60 -20.98
CA ARG A 212 -18.86 -44.57 -21.23
C ARG A 212 -18.36 -45.97 -20.89
#